data_f1497eaf7e4997931847be16076ddebc
#
_entry.id   f1497eaf7e4997931847be16076ddebc
#
_cell.length_a   1.000
_cell.length_b   1.000
_cell.length_c   1.000
_cell.angle_alpha   90.00
_cell.angle_beta   90.00
_cell.angle_gamma   90.00
#
_symmetry.space_group_name_H-M   'P 1'
#
loop_
_entity.id
_entity.type
_entity.pdbx_description
1 polymer ?
#
loop_
_entity_poly.entity_id
_entity_poly.type
_entity_poly.pdbx_seq_one_letter_code
_entity_poly.pdbx_strand_id
1 'polypeptide(L)'
;MFVTTPAQIGAALMVAVCLLAAWPGPRPQRWAAAGVFVAWMGSAALQNRDDLINPQSAIFALDVVAAALFVGMALVWRRTWLMAMAAFQLLTTATHVAVMIDLRIWVYAYLSAYLVWSYALLAALAWGGVLAWRERGEPRSR
;
A
#
# COMPACT_ATOMS: atom_id res chain seq x y z
N MET A 1 -1.78 15.64 11.20
CA MET A 1 -1.62 14.42 10.42
C MET A 1 -0.66 14.66 9.25
N PHE A 2 -0.97 15.35 8.18
CA PHE A 2 -0.06 15.68 7.07
C PHE A 2 0.46 17.12 7.20
N VAL A 3 1.49 17.31 8.02
CA VAL A 3 2.00 18.66 8.35
C VAL A 3 3.13 19.11 7.42
N THR A 4 3.86 18.16 6.82
CA THR A 4 4.97 18.46 5.91
C THR A 4 4.54 18.35 4.46
N THR A 5 5.11 19.19 3.59
CA THR A 5 4.83 19.16 2.14
C THR A 5 5.00 17.77 1.49
N PRO A 6 6.06 16.99 1.79
CA PRO A 6 6.20 15.64 1.25
C PRO A 6 5.07 14.69 1.68
N ALA A 7 4.60 14.79 2.94
CA ALA A 7 3.49 13.97 3.42
C ALA A 7 2.16 14.32 2.75
N GLN A 8 1.94 15.60 2.45
CA GLN A 8 0.77 16.08 1.71
C GLN A 8 0.76 15.56 0.27
N ILE A 9 1.92 15.63 -0.40
CA ILE A 9 2.09 15.10 -1.77
C ILE A 9 1.83 13.59 -1.78
N GLY A 10 2.40 12.84 -0.83
CA GLY A 10 2.17 11.41 -0.71
C GLY A 10 0.70 11.06 -0.51
N ALA A 11 0.00 11.78 0.37
CA ALA A 11 -1.42 11.60 0.61
C ALA A 11 -2.27 11.93 -0.62
N ALA A 12 -1.98 13.03 -1.31
CA ALA A 12 -2.68 13.41 -2.54
C ALA A 12 -2.49 12.37 -3.63
N LEU A 13 -1.26 11.86 -3.80
CA LEU A 13 -0.95 10.80 -4.75
C LEU A 13 -1.71 9.51 -4.42
N MET A 14 -1.72 9.11 -3.15
CA MET A 14 -2.46 7.93 -2.69
C MET A 14 -3.96 8.07 -3.00
N VAL A 15 -4.58 9.20 -2.68
CA VAL A 15 -6.00 9.46 -2.98
C VAL A 15 -6.25 9.41 -4.48
N ALA A 16 -5.42 10.07 -5.28
CA ALA A 16 -5.55 10.07 -6.74
C ALA A 16 -5.48 8.66 -7.33
N VAL A 17 -4.52 7.84 -6.89
CA VAL A 17 -4.36 6.45 -7.34
C VAL A 17 -5.55 5.58 -6.89
N CYS A 18 -6.01 5.74 -5.66
CA CYS A 18 -7.19 5.02 -5.17
C CYS A 18 -8.45 5.36 -5.98
N LEU A 19 -8.66 6.64 -6.29
CA LEU A 19 -9.78 7.08 -7.14
C LEU A 19 -9.65 6.55 -8.56
N LEU A 20 -8.45 6.63 -9.15
CA LEU A 20 -8.17 6.10 -10.49
C LEU A 20 -8.46 4.60 -10.58
N ALA A 21 -8.12 3.83 -9.56
CA ALA A 21 -8.36 2.39 -9.53
C ALA A 21 -9.83 2.05 -9.21
N ALA A 22 -10.47 2.78 -8.31
CA ALA A 22 -11.83 2.47 -7.83
C ALA A 22 -12.91 2.91 -8.82
N TRP A 23 -12.79 4.09 -9.42
CA TRP A 23 -13.83 4.68 -10.27
C TRP A 23 -14.17 3.82 -11.49
N PRO A 24 -13.20 3.42 -12.33
CA PRO A 24 -13.47 2.54 -13.48
C PRO A 24 -13.37 1.06 -13.11
N GLY A 25 -12.76 0.71 -11.97
CA GLY A 25 -12.35 -0.64 -11.64
C GLY A 25 -13.51 -1.58 -11.33
N PRO A 26 -13.42 -2.86 -11.75
CA PRO A 26 -14.26 -3.93 -11.23
C PRO A 26 -13.96 -4.20 -9.74
N ARG A 27 -14.67 -5.17 -9.14
CA ARG A 27 -14.57 -5.47 -7.71
C ARG A 27 -13.15 -5.53 -7.13
N PRO A 28 -12.17 -6.24 -7.75
CA PRO A 28 -10.82 -6.34 -7.17
C PRO A 28 -10.12 -4.98 -7.02
N GLN A 29 -10.25 -4.07 -8.00
CA GLN A 29 -9.64 -2.74 -7.92
C GLN A 29 -10.27 -1.89 -6.81
N ARG A 30 -11.58 -1.96 -6.63
CA ARG A 30 -12.30 -1.22 -5.59
C ARG A 30 -11.89 -1.70 -4.20
N TRP A 31 -11.82 -3.00 -3.98
CA TRP A 31 -11.38 -3.56 -2.71
C TRP A 31 -9.91 -3.27 -2.42
N ALA A 32 -9.04 -3.35 -3.44
CA ALA A 32 -7.64 -3.00 -3.29
C ALA A 32 -7.46 -1.51 -2.94
N ALA A 33 -8.15 -0.61 -3.65
CA ALA A 33 -8.12 0.82 -3.37
C ALA A 33 -8.63 1.14 -1.95
N ALA A 34 -9.72 0.51 -1.52
CA ALA A 34 -10.25 0.67 -0.16
C ALA A 34 -9.24 0.16 0.89
N GLY A 35 -8.62 -1.00 0.66
CA GLY A 35 -7.59 -1.56 1.54
C GLY A 35 -6.38 -0.63 1.68
N VAL A 36 -5.86 -0.10 0.57
CA VAL A 36 -4.76 0.87 0.58
C VAL A 36 -5.15 2.14 1.33
N PHE A 37 -6.32 2.69 1.04
CA PHE A 37 -6.79 3.90 1.71
C PHE A 37 -6.90 3.71 3.23
N VAL A 38 -7.52 2.62 3.67
CA VAL A 38 -7.67 2.30 5.10
C VAL A 38 -6.31 2.07 5.76
N ALA A 39 -5.41 1.32 5.12
CA ALA A 39 -4.07 1.08 5.64
C ALA A 39 -3.27 2.40 5.81
N TRP A 40 -3.28 3.28 4.82
CA TRP A 40 -2.57 4.57 4.89
C TRP A 40 -3.17 5.51 5.93
N MET A 41 -4.50 5.63 5.96
CA MET A 41 -5.17 6.46 6.96
C MET A 41 -4.97 5.91 8.37
N GLY A 42 -5.07 4.59 8.54
CA GLY A 42 -4.82 3.90 9.80
C GLY A 42 -3.38 4.09 10.28
N SER A 43 -2.39 3.89 9.42
CA SER A 43 -0.98 4.13 9.75
C SER A 43 -0.74 5.59 10.15
N ALA A 44 -1.30 6.54 9.41
CA ALA A 44 -1.14 7.95 9.72
C ALA A 44 -1.84 8.36 11.03
N ALA A 45 -2.94 7.69 11.41
CA ALA A 45 -3.64 7.92 12.66
C ALA A 45 -2.94 7.27 13.87
N LEU A 46 -2.36 6.09 13.66
CA LEU A 46 -1.67 5.33 14.70
C LEU A 46 -0.22 5.76 14.92
N GLN A 47 0.36 6.56 14.00
CA GLN A 47 1.75 6.98 14.06
C GLN A 47 2.00 7.84 15.30
N ASN A 48 2.81 7.34 16.21
CA ASN A 48 3.36 8.13 17.31
C ASN A 48 4.53 8.98 16.78
N ARG A 49 4.36 10.31 16.81
CA ARG A 49 5.35 11.26 16.28
C ARG A 49 6.44 11.59 17.29
N ASP A 50 6.17 11.36 18.56
CA ASP A 50 7.11 11.65 19.64
C ASP A 50 8.14 10.53 19.79
N ASP A 51 7.88 9.35 19.19
CA ASP A 51 8.77 8.20 19.23
C ASP A 51 8.85 7.50 17.87
N LEU A 52 9.65 8.04 16.96
CA LEU A 52 9.91 7.47 15.65
C LEU A 52 11.05 6.43 15.65
N ILE A 53 11.76 6.30 16.77
CA ILE A 53 12.95 5.44 16.88
C ILE A 53 12.54 4.01 17.22
N ASN A 54 11.49 3.86 18.05
CA ASN A 54 11.02 2.55 18.47
C ASN A 54 10.02 1.94 17.47
N PRO A 55 10.03 0.61 17.29
CA PRO A 55 9.06 -0.08 16.46
C PRO A 55 7.62 0.17 16.93
N GLN A 56 6.79 0.68 16.04
CA GLN A 56 5.39 0.99 16.36
C GLN A 56 4.51 -0.25 16.13
N SER A 57 4.25 -1.00 17.18
CA SER A 57 3.52 -2.29 17.13
C SER A 57 2.13 -2.17 16.51
N ALA A 58 1.43 -1.05 16.71
CA ALA A 58 0.12 -0.83 16.11
C ALA A 58 0.17 -0.70 14.59
N ILE A 59 1.18 -0.02 14.04
CA ILE A 59 1.40 0.09 12.60
C ILE A 59 1.80 -1.27 12.04
N PHE A 60 2.70 -1.99 12.72
CA PHE A 60 3.08 -3.34 12.32
C PHE A 60 1.87 -4.28 12.25
N ALA A 61 0.99 -4.27 13.25
CA ALA A 61 -0.23 -5.08 13.24
C ALA A 61 -1.15 -4.73 12.05
N LEU A 62 -1.29 -3.44 11.73
CA LEU A 62 -2.05 -2.98 10.57
C LEU A 62 -1.43 -3.48 9.26
N ASP A 63 -0.11 -3.44 9.13
CA ASP A 63 0.61 -3.93 7.95
C ASP A 63 0.48 -5.45 7.77
N VAL A 64 0.47 -6.21 8.87
CA VAL A 64 0.19 -7.67 8.84
C VAL A 64 -1.22 -7.95 8.33
N VAL A 65 -2.21 -7.21 8.82
CA VAL A 65 -3.61 -7.34 8.36
C VAL A 65 -3.72 -6.97 6.87
N ALA A 66 -3.09 -5.88 6.44
CA ALA A 66 -3.05 -5.47 5.04
C ALA A 66 -2.35 -6.52 4.16
N ALA A 67 -1.25 -7.12 4.63
CA ALA A 67 -0.56 -8.21 3.93
C ALA A 67 -1.48 -9.43 3.75
N ALA A 68 -2.16 -9.85 4.79
CA ALA A 68 -3.12 -10.96 4.71
C ALA A 68 -4.25 -10.65 3.72
N LEU A 69 -4.78 -9.42 3.74
CA LEU A 69 -5.81 -8.96 2.81
C LEU A 69 -5.32 -9.05 1.34
N PHE A 70 -4.16 -8.45 1.02
CA PHE A 70 -3.67 -8.40 -0.36
C PHE A 70 -3.21 -9.77 -0.86
N VAL A 71 -2.63 -10.61 0.00
CA VAL A 71 -2.32 -12.01 -0.34
C VAL A 71 -3.61 -12.79 -0.63
N GLY A 72 -4.63 -12.68 0.24
CA GLY A 72 -5.93 -13.30 0.01
C GLY A 72 -6.56 -12.86 -1.31
N MET A 73 -6.52 -11.55 -1.60
CA MET A 73 -7.00 -11.01 -2.87
C MET A 73 -6.22 -11.54 -4.06
N ALA A 74 -4.89 -11.63 -3.97
CA ALA A 74 -4.03 -12.16 -5.03
C ALA A 74 -4.35 -13.63 -5.34
N LEU A 75 -4.61 -14.43 -4.32
CA LEU A 75 -4.97 -15.84 -4.46
C LEU A 75 -6.36 -16.05 -5.08
N VAL A 76 -7.34 -15.20 -4.71
CA VAL A 76 -8.72 -15.27 -5.20
C VAL A 76 -8.83 -14.79 -6.64
N TRP A 77 -8.30 -13.62 -6.97
CA TRP A 77 -8.47 -13.01 -8.30
C TRP A 77 -7.34 -13.31 -9.27
N ARG A 78 -6.18 -13.82 -8.82
CA ARG A 78 -5.03 -14.25 -9.62
C ARG A 78 -4.58 -13.22 -10.67
N ARG A 79 -4.61 -11.94 -10.31
CA ARG A 79 -4.15 -10.83 -11.15
C ARG A 79 -2.71 -10.46 -10.82
N THR A 80 -1.87 -10.26 -11.83
CA THR A 80 -0.43 -9.97 -11.65
C THR A 80 -0.17 -8.71 -10.83
N TRP A 81 -0.97 -7.66 -11.03
CA TRP A 81 -0.85 -6.43 -10.25
C TRP A 81 -1.21 -6.63 -8.76
N LEU A 82 -2.16 -7.52 -8.43
CA LEU A 82 -2.46 -7.90 -7.04
C LEU A 82 -1.33 -8.72 -6.42
N MET A 83 -0.68 -9.59 -7.19
CA MET A 83 0.49 -10.32 -6.72
C MET A 83 1.64 -9.36 -6.41
N ALA A 84 1.85 -8.35 -7.25
CA ALA A 84 2.84 -7.30 -6.98
C ALA A 84 2.49 -6.49 -5.72
N MET A 85 1.22 -6.10 -5.52
CA MET A 85 0.78 -5.43 -4.30
C MET A 85 1.03 -6.28 -3.05
N ALA A 86 0.67 -7.56 -3.09
CA ALA A 86 0.91 -8.49 -1.99
C ALA A 86 2.41 -8.62 -1.69
N ALA A 87 3.26 -8.72 -2.71
CA ALA A 87 4.71 -8.80 -2.54
C ALA A 87 5.26 -7.53 -1.87
N PHE A 88 4.87 -6.33 -2.32
CA PHE A 88 5.33 -5.08 -1.71
C PHE A 88 4.82 -4.89 -0.29
N GLN A 89 3.59 -5.31 0.02
CA GLN A 89 3.09 -5.28 1.39
C GLN A 89 3.84 -6.26 2.30
N LEU A 90 4.18 -7.46 1.81
CA LEU A 90 5.01 -8.41 2.55
C LEU A 90 6.41 -7.85 2.81
N LEU A 91 7.01 -7.14 1.84
CA LEU A 91 8.30 -6.45 2.03
C LEU A 91 8.20 -5.33 3.08
N THR A 92 7.11 -4.58 3.08
CA THR A 92 6.81 -3.59 4.13
C THR A 92 6.77 -4.25 5.50
N THR A 93 5.99 -5.32 5.64
CA THR A 93 5.89 -6.09 6.90
C THR A 93 7.24 -6.68 7.32
N ALA A 94 8.00 -7.25 6.38
CA ALA A 94 9.33 -7.77 6.64
C ALA A 94 10.32 -6.68 7.11
N THR A 95 10.19 -5.46 6.60
CA THR A 95 11.01 -4.31 7.03
C THR A 95 10.74 -3.99 8.51
N HIS A 96 9.49 -4.04 8.97
CA HIS A 96 9.16 -3.91 10.39
C HIS A 96 9.77 -5.03 11.24
N VAL A 97 9.67 -6.28 10.79
CA VAL A 97 10.24 -7.43 11.49
C VAL A 97 11.77 -7.30 11.60
N ALA A 98 12.43 -6.85 10.53
CA ALA A 98 13.88 -6.68 10.54
C ALA A 98 14.33 -5.69 11.62
N VAL A 99 13.65 -4.54 11.77
CA VAL A 99 13.96 -3.57 12.83
C VAL A 99 13.66 -4.11 14.23
N MET A 100 12.60 -4.92 14.38
CA MET A 100 12.30 -5.57 15.67
C MET A 100 13.37 -6.58 16.09
N ILE A 101 14.03 -7.24 15.13
CA ILE A 101 15.10 -8.22 15.39
C ILE A 101 16.43 -7.52 15.65
N ASP A 102 16.75 -6.47 14.87
CA ASP A 102 18.00 -5.73 15.01
C ASP A 102 17.75 -4.22 15.08
N LEU A 103 17.75 -3.70 16.29
CA LEU A 103 17.59 -2.27 16.58
C LEU A 103 18.78 -1.40 16.11
N ARG A 104 19.88 -2.01 15.59
CA ARG A 104 21.00 -1.27 15.00
C ARG A 104 20.70 -0.77 13.59
N ILE A 105 19.64 -1.24 12.97
CA ILE A 105 19.21 -0.76 11.66
C ILE A 105 18.92 0.74 11.77
N TRP A 106 19.64 1.50 10.96
CA TRP A 106 19.55 2.96 11.00
C TRP A 106 18.15 3.41 10.59
N VAL A 107 17.57 4.31 11.36
CA VAL A 107 16.19 4.80 11.17
C VAL A 107 15.93 5.31 9.74
N TYR A 108 16.93 5.96 9.12
CA TYR A 108 16.80 6.42 7.73
C TYR A 108 16.73 5.28 6.72
N ALA A 109 17.47 4.19 6.93
CA ALA A 109 17.38 3.01 6.05
C ALA A 109 16.00 2.36 6.15
N TYR A 110 15.49 2.21 7.37
CA TYR A 110 14.13 1.72 7.63
C TYR A 110 13.07 2.59 6.95
N LEU A 111 13.08 3.91 7.18
CA LEU A 111 12.10 4.84 6.61
C LEU A 111 12.18 4.88 5.08
N SER A 112 13.39 4.83 4.51
CA SER A 112 13.57 4.79 3.06
C SER A 112 13.00 3.52 2.45
N ALA A 113 13.27 2.36 3.03
CA ALA A 113 12.72 1.09 2.57
C ALA A 113 11.19 1.09 2.66
N TYR A 114 10.65 1.52 3.80
CA TYR A 114 9.20 1.65 4.00
C TYR A 114 8.53 2.52 2.93
N LEU A 115 9.12 3.68 2.63
CA LEU A 115 8.63 4.58 1.58
C LEU A 115 8.69 3.94 0.20
N VAL A 116 9.80 3.29 -0.14
CA VAL A 116 9.97 2.61 -1.44
C VAL A 116 8.89 1.55 -1.65
N TRP A 117 8.66 0.70 -0.67
CA TRP A 117 7.64 -0.36 -0.77
C TRP A 117 6.23 0.21 -0.82
N SER A 118 5.95 1.27 -0.05
CA SER A 118 4.64 1.94 -0.08
C SER A 118 4.33 2.56 -1.45
N TYR A 119 5.28 3.24 -2.07
CA TYR A 119 5.10 3.80 -3.41
C TYR A 119 5.07 2.72 -4.49
N ALA A 120 5.84 1.64 -4.36
CA ALA A 120 5.79 0.51 -5.27
C ALA A 120 4.41 -0.20 -5.23
N LEU A 121 3.82 -0.31 -4.05
CA LEU A 121 2.45 -0.81 -3.87
C LEU A 121 1.43 0.10 -4.56
N LEU A 122 1.55 1.43 -4.42
CA LEU A 122 0.69 2.38 -5.13
C LEU A 122 0.87 2.28 -6.65
N ALA A 123 2.08 2.10 -7.14
CA ALA A 123 2.34 1.90 -8.57
C ALA A 123 1.70 0.61 -9.10
N ALA A 124 1.72 -0.47 -8.31
CA ALA A 124 1.04 -1.72 -8.66
C ALA A 124 -0.49 -1.53 -8.72
N LEU A 125 -1.08 -0.77 -7.78
CA LEU A 125 -2.50 -0.43 -7.80
C LEU A 125 -2.85 0.43 -9.02
N ALA A 126 -2.04 1.44 -9.33
CA ALA A 126 -2.21 2.28 -10.51
C ALA A 126 -2.17 1.45 -11.81
N TRP A 127 -1.23 0.51 -11.90
CA TRP A 127 -1.16 -0.44 -13.00
C TRP A 127 -2.46 -1.24 -13.13
N GLY A 128 -3.00 -1.79 -12.03
CA GLY A 128 -4.30 -2.44 -12.00
C GLY A 128 -5.44 -1.54 -12.51
N GLY A 129 -5.43 -0.26 -12.15
CA GLY A 129 -6.37 0.74 -12.64
C GLY A 129 -6.27 0.96 -14.16
N VAL A 130 -5.04 1.14 -14.67
CA VAL A 130 -4.80 1.32 -16.11
C VAL A 130 -5.26 0.10 -16.92
N LEU A 131 -5.01 -1.11 -16.44
CA LEU A 131 -5.50 -2.34 -17.09
C LEU A 131 -7.03 -2.37 -17.17
N ALA A 132 -7.71 -2.01 -16.09
CA ALA A 132 -9.18 -1.93 -16.07
C ALA A 132 -9.73 -0.88 -17.04
N TRP A 133 -9.03 0.22 -17.24
CA TRP A 133 -9.38 1.25 -18.23
C TRP A 133 -9.26 0.70 -19.65
N ARG A 134 -8.18 0.02 -19.97
CA ARG A 134 -7.95 -0.59 -21.30
C ARG A 134 -8.99 -1.65 -21.63
N GLU A 135 -9.31 -2.55 -20.69
CA GLU A 135 -10.33 -3.59 -20.86
C GLU A 135 -11.73 -3.02 -21.14
N ARG A 136 -12.02 -1.78 -20.73
CA ARG A 136 -13.29 -1.09 -21.04
C ARG A 136 -13.33 -0.44 -22.42
N GLY A 137 -12.18 0.00 -22.91
CA GLY A 137 -12.07 0.64 -24.22
C GLY A 137 -12.10 -0.33 -25.40
N GLU A 138 -11.91 -1.62 -25.17
CA GLU A 138 -12.00 -2.63 -26.21
C GLU A 138 -13.46 -2.99 -26.48
N PRO A 139 -13.96 -2.80 -27.74
CA PRO A 139 -15.29 -3.27 -28.13
C PRO A 139 -15.32 -4.79 -27.92
N ARG A 140 -16.27 -5.27 -27.10
CA ARG A 140 -16.52 -6.72 -27.02
C ARG A 140 -16.92 -7.22 -28.39
N SER A 141 -15.97 -7.83 -29.10
CA SER A 141 -16.29 -8.65 -30.28
C SER A 141 -17.22 -9.78 -29.84
N ARG A 142 -18.45 -9.71 -30.30
CA ARG A 142 -19.44 -10.78 -30.14
C ARG A 142 -19.06 -11.97 -31.00
#